data_f532bf7b78df4628767f1a8c5e353431
#
_entry.id   f532bf7b78df4628767f1a8c5e353431
#
_cell.length_a   1.000
_cell.length_b   1.000
_cell.length_c   1.000
_cell.angle_alpha   90.00
_cell.angle_beta   90.00
_cell.angle_gamma   90.00
#
_symmetry.space_group_name_H-M   'P 1'
#
loop_
_entity.id
_entity.type
_entity.pdbx_description
1 polymer ?
#
loop_
_entity_poly.entity_id
_entity_poly.type
_entity_poly.pdbx_seq_one_letter_code
_entity_poly.pdbx_strand_id
1 'polypeptide(L)'
;MDRRNAIQLLGMAAAGAVVYPLPELSTESKRHIVTLSFDDGFKKSSILTAQIFEKYKLSACINVIGTGHLPDFKSPDEYQVTEKGDFVLWNELQARGHEIMPHGYKHANKTSMPLVEAQKLIRLCLDYFTQHLKGFKPEEAIFNMPYNASTADLEAWLSTQVLAFRTGGDGINSMPHKGQKKLTCSAHGPGSTEEHLEEQIKKLLLLSEGWLIYNVHGLDGEGWGPMRSEFLDKLLARLVSIESVAILPAGKALLATKD
;
A
#
# COMPACT_ATOMS: atom_id res chain seq x y z
N MET A 1 1.54 36.89 -60.44
CA MET A 1 1.68 37.31 -59.02
C MET A 1 1.33 36.12 -58.16
N ASP A 2 2.37 35.47 -57.68
CA ASP A 2 2.30 34.20 -57.00
C ASP A 2 2.34 34.46 -55.48
N ARG A 3 1.36 34.00 -54.72
CA ARG A 3 1.36 34.05 -53.26
C ARG A 3 1.38 32.64 -52.70
N ARG A 4 2.57 32.18 -52.36
CA ARG A 4 2.82 30.92 -51.67
C ARG A 4 2.38 31.06 -50.20
N ASN A 5 1.42 30.26 -49.76
CA ASN A 5 1.06 30.09 -48.37
C ASN A 5 2.09 29.18 -47.70
N ALA A 6 2.80 29.74 -46.74
CA ALA A 6 3.66 28.98 -45.83
C ALA A 6 2.78 28.38 -44.71
N ILE A 7 2.65 27.07 -44.67
CA ILE A 7 2.06 26.31 -43.55
C ILE A 7 3.16 26.13 -42.53
N GLN A 8 3.03 26.81 -41.38
CA GLN A 8 3.87 26.50 -40.21
C GLN A 8 3.39 25.22 -39.55
N LEU A 9 4.20 24.18 -39.59
CA LEU A 9 4.06 22.99 -38.77
C LEU A 9 4.47 23.36 -37.33
N LEU A 10 3.51 23.45 -36.42
CA LEU A 10 3.77 23.44 -34.98
C LEU A 10 4.18 22.00 -34.61
N GLY A 11 5.42 21.79 -34.29
CA GLY A 11 5.92 20.56 -33.71
C GLY A 11 5.42 20.40 -32.30
N MET A 12 4.54 19.41 -32.06
CA MET A 12 4.20 18.95 -30.72
C MET A 12 5.42 18.21 -30.15
N ALA A 13 6.09 18.83 -29.19
CA ALA A 13 7.11 18.15 -28.39
C ALA A 13 6.41 17.09 -27.54
N ALA A 14 6.63 15.82 -27.85
CA ALA A 14 6.26 14.72 -26.97
C ALA A 14 7.13 14.82 -25.72
N ALA A 15 6.51 15.16 -24.58
CA ALA A 15 7.14 15.06 -23.28
C ALA A 15 7.37 13.57 -22.98
N GLY A 16 8.57 13.08 -23.26
CA GLY A 16 9.01 11.75 -22.88
C GLY A 16 9.00 11.66 -21.35
N ALA A 17 8.19 10.75 -20.80
CA ALA A 17 8.25 10.38 -19.41
C ALA A 17 9.66 9.81 -19.16
N VAL A 18 10.48 10.53 -18.41
CA VAL A 18 11.76 10.04 -17.93
C VAL A 18 11.46 9.03 -16.83
N VAL A 19 11.46 7.75 -17.20
CA VAL A 19 11.46 6.66 -16.22
C VAL A 19 12.84 6.65 -15.59
N TYR A 20 12.96 7.22 -14.40
CA TYR A 20 14.18 7.04 -13.60
C TYR A 20 14.24 5.58 -13.17
N PRO A 21 15.31 4.83 -13.54
CA PRO A 21 15.54 3.53 -12.93
C PRO A 21 15.69 3.74 -11.44
N LEU A 22 14.84 3.06 -10.65
CA LEU A 22 15.01 3.02 -9.19
C LEU A 22 16.41 2.43 -8.94
N PRO A 23 17.20 2.99 -8.02
CA PRO A 23 18.46 2.39 -7.67
C PRO A 23 18.22 0.95 -7.24
N GLU A 24 18.93 -0.01 -7.83
CA GLU A 24 18.99 -1.38 -7.33
C GLU A 24 19.52 -1.28 -5.89
N LEU A 25 18.61 -1.37 -4.93
CA LEU A 25 18.98 -1.51 -3.53
C LEU A 25 19.66 -2.87 -3.40
N SER A 26 20.97 -2.87 -3.27
CA SER A 26 21.67 -4.08 -2.84
C SER A 26 21.14 -4.43 -1.46
N THR A 27 20.31 -5.46 -1.37
CA THR A 27 19.68 -5.89 -0.12
C THR A 27 20.69 -6.56 0.82
N GLU A 28 21.91 -6.79 0.39
CA GLU A 28 22.95 -7.50 1.15
C GLU A 28 23.37 -6.81 2.46
N SER A 29 23.11 -5.50 2.62
CA SER A 29 23.41 -4.79 3.88
C SER A 29 22.17 -4.47 4.71
N LYS A 30 20.95 -4.63 4.17
CA LYS A 30 19.71 -4.24 4.85
C LYS A 30 19.19 -5.40 5.70
N ARG A 31 19.24 -5.23 7.01
CA ARG A 31 18.76 -6.23 7.99
C ARG A 31 17.38 -5.93 8.53
N HIS A 32 16.87 -4.73 8.29
CA HIS A 32 15.57 -4.30 8.78
C HIS A 32 14.74 -3.72 7.63
N ILE A 33 13.52 -4.18 7.50
CA ILE A 33 12.55 -3.61 6.54
C ILE A 33 11.43 -2.95 7.34
N VAL A 34 11.04 -1.75 6.91
CA VAL A 34 9.85 -1.06 7.42
C VAL A 34 8.88 -0.86 6.27
N THR A 35 7.67 -1.37 6.42
CA THR A 35 6.53 -1.11 5.53
C THR A 35 5.50 -0.29 6.30
N LEU A 36 5.23 0.93 5.86
CA LEU A 36 4.09 1.72 6.30
C LEU A 36 2.95 1.45 5.32
N SER A 37 1.91 0.78 5.80
CA SER A 37 0.80 0.24 5.01
C SER A 37 -0.44 1.12 5.23
N PHE A 38 -0.76 1.98 4.23
CA PHE A 38 -1.85 2.95 4.32
C PHE A 38 -3.14 2.34 3.77
N ASP A 39 -4.12 2.12 4.64
CA ASP A 39 -5.38 1.46 4.30
C ASP A 39 -6.49 2.44 3.90
N ASP A 40 -7.57 1.89 3.35
CA ASP A 40 -8.84 2.52 2.98
C ASP A 40 -8.83 3.41 1.73
N GLY A 41 -7.68 3.89 1.27
CA GLY A 41 -7.59 4.70 0.06
C GLY A 41 -8.23 6.09 0.20
N PHE A 42 -8.06 6.78 1.32
CA PHE A 42 -8.46 8.18 1.49
C PHE A 42 -7.74 9.06 0.47
N LYS A 43 -8.51 9.81 -0.33
CA LYS A 43 -7.98 10.52 -1.49
C LYS A 43 -6.89 11.52 -1.14
N LYS A 44 -7.15 12.43 -0.19
CA LYS A 44 -6.19 13.46 0.21
C LYS A 44 -4.96 12.87 0.86
N SER A 45 -5.16 11.96 1.81
CA SER A 45 -4.06 11.27 2.49
C SER A 45 -3.19 10.48 1.53
N SER A 46 -3.79 9.75 0.58
CA SER A 46 -3.02 8.96 -0.40
C SER A 46 -2.15 9.84 -1.30
N ILE A 47 -2.68 10.97 -1.78
CA ILE A 47 -1.91 11.93 -2.59
C ILE A 47 -0.75 12.52 -1.76
N LEU A 48 -1.03 12.95 -0.53
CA LEU A 48 -0.02 13.55 0.34
C LEU A 48 1.04 12.53 0.76
N THR A 49 0.63 11.30 1.09
CA THR A 49 1.55 10.19 1.37
C THR A 49 2.49 9.94 0.19
N ALA A 50 1.96 9.84 -1.02
CA ALA A 50 2.76 9.64 -2.22
C ALA A 50 3.80 10.77 -2.39
N GLN A 51 3.38 12.03 -2.26
CA GLN A 51 4.26 13.19 -2.34
C GLN A 51 5.38 13.18 -1.29
N ILE A 52 5.07 12.79 -0.05
CA ILE A 52 6.07 12.71 1.03
C ILE A 52 7.08 11.58 0.74
N PHE A 53 6.63 10.39 0.31
CA PHE A 53 7.52 9.29 -0.05
C PHE A 53 8.45 9.64 -1.22
N GLU A 54 7.95 10.33 -2.23
CA GLU A 54 8.71 10.77 -3.41
C GLU A 54 9.87 11.70 -3.08
N LYS A 55 9.76 12.55 -2.04
CA LYS A 55 10.88 13.39 -1.58
C LYS A 55 12.13 12.57 -1.26
N TYR A 56 11.92 11.35 -0.79
CA TYR A 56 12.98 10.41 -0.40
C TYR A 56 13.25 9.34 -1.46
N LYS A 57 12.66 9.45 -2.66
CA LYS A 57 12.73 8.45 -3.73
C LYS A 57 12.22 7.07 -3.29
N LEU A 58 11.21 7.07 -2.45
CA LEU A 58 10.55 5.88 -1.91
C LEU A 58 9.21 5.64 -2.58
N SER A 59 8.71 4.41 -2.46
CA SER A 59 7.37 4.02 -2.89
C SER A 59 6.47 3.86 -1.67
N ALA A 60 5.29 4.48 -1.69
CA ALA A 60 4.25 4.24 -0.70
C ALA A 60 3.53 2.91 -0.95
N CYS A 61 3.01 2.30 0.12
CA CYS A 61 2.14 1.11 0.09
C CYS A 61 0.71 1.55 0.44
N ILE A 62 -0.16 1.61 -0.56
CA ILE A 62 -1.53 2.12 -0.44
C ILE A 62 -2.52 0.99 -0.74
N ASN A 63 -3.38 0.68 0.23
CA ASN A 63 -4.36 -0.39 0.13
C ASN A 63 -5.76 0.19 0.01
N VAL A 64 -6.46 -0.13 -1.06
CA VAL A 64 -7.68 0.58 -1.40
C VAL A 64 -8.90 -0.32 -1.38
N ILE A 65 -10.01 0.21 -0.89
CA ILE A 65 -11.32 -0.45 -0.95
C ILE A 65 -11.80 -0.39 -2.40
N GLY A 66 -12.04 -1.54 -3.04
CA GLY A 66 -12.36 -1.61 -4.47
C GLY A 66 -13.50 -0.70 -4.89
N THR A 67 -14.59 -0.67 -4.13
CA THR A 67 -15.77 0.15 -4.41
C THR A 67 -15.89 1.41 -3.56
N GLY A 68 -14.85 1.77 -2.80
CA GLY A 68 -14.91 2.88 -1.85
C GLY A 68 -15.22 4.25 -2.46
N HIS A 69 -14.90 4.43 -3.74
CA HIS A 69 -15.14 5.67 -4.51
C HIS A 69 -16.52 5.75 -5.16
N LEU A 70 -17.31 4.68 -5.14
CA LEU A 70 -18.62 4.66 -5.79
C LEU A 70 -19.66 5.44 -4.97
N PRO A 71 -20.62 6.11 -5.62
CA PRO A 71 -21.64 6.92 -4.93
C PRO A 71 -22.55 6.14 -3.97
N ASP A 72 -22.72 4.84 -4.22
CA ASP A 72 -23.50 3.93 -3.40
C ASP A 72 -22.69 3.19 -2.32
N PHE A 73 -21.40 3.48 -2.22
CA PHE A 73 -20.56 2.93 -1.14
C PHE A 73 -21.09 3.41 0.22
N LYS A 74 -21.47 2.43 1.03
CA LYS A 74 -21.87 2.69 2.42
C LYS A 74 -20.72 2.39 3.33
N SER A 75 -20.26 3.42 4.00
CA SER A 75 -19.24 3.26 5.02
C SER A 75 -19.72 2.30 6.11
N PRO A 76 -18.93 1.28 6.47
CA PRO A 76 -19.27 0.38 7.56
C PRO A 76 -19.09 1.02 8.95
N ASP A 77 -18.38 2.13 9.04
CA ASP A 77 -18.08 2.85 10.27
C ASP A 77 -17.88 4.36 10.03
N GLU A 78 -17.81 5.14 11.12
CA GLU A 78 -17.67 6.59 11.07
C GLU A 78 -16.36 7.11 10.47
N TYR A 79 -15.32 6.31 10.50
CA TYR A 79 -14.00 6.67 9.97
C TYR A 79 -13.92 6.59 8.45
N GLN A 80 -14.91 5.97 7.81
CA GLN A 80 -14.92 5.74 6.37
C GLN A 80 -15.67 6.82 5.56
N VAL A 81 -16.22 7.85 6.20
CA VAL A 81 -17.07 8.87 5.55
C VAL A 81 -16.30 9.83 4.63
N THR A 82 -14.97 9.87 4.74
CA THR A 82 -14.13 10.75 3.93
C THR A 82 -14.00 10.25 2.48
N GLU A 83 -13.83 11.18 1.53
CA GLU A 83 -13.68 10.88 0.10
C GLU A 83 -12.55 9.89 -0.17
N LYS A 84 -12.87 8.84 -0.94
CA LYS A 84 -11.90 7.86 -1.43
C LYS A 84 -11.42 8.23 -2.83
N GLY A 85 -10.18 7.86 -3.13
CA GLY A 85 -9.67 7.94 -4.49
C GLY A 85 -10.34 6.92 -5.41
N ASP A 86 -10.34 7.20 -6.70
CA ASP A 86 -10.83 6.31 -7.75
C ASP A 86 -9.67 5.62 -8.51
N PHE A 87 -10.00 4.74 -9.44
CA PHE A 87 -8.98 4.03 -10.21
C PHE A 87 -8.25 4.89 -11.25
N VAL A 88 -8.69 6.12 -11.52
CA VAL A 88 -7.89 7.09 -12.28
C VAL A 88 -6.68 7.51 -11.43
N LEU A 89 -6.94 7.91 -10.18
CA LEU A 89 -5.89 8.25 -9.22
C LEU A 89 -4.97 7.06 -8.92
N TRP A 90 -5.53 5.86 -8.71
CA TRP A 90 -4.72 4.68 -8.38
C TRP A 90 -3.79 4.29 -9.52
N ASN A 91 -4.24 4.36 -10.76
CA ASN A 91 -3.40 4.15 -11.94
C ASN A 91 -2.31 5.23 -12.10
N GLU A 92 -2.62 6.49 -11.75
CA GLU A 92 -1.63 7.57 -11.73
C GLU A 92 -0.55 7.30 -10.69
N LEU A 93 -0.93 7.03 -9.43
CA LEU A 93 0.02 6.78 -8.35
C LEU A 93 0.87 5.53 -8.63
N GLN A 94 0.27 4.47 -9.19
CA GLN A 94 1.00 3.28 -9.61
C GLN A 94 2.01 3.59 -10.71
N ALA A 95 1.65 4.40 -11.71
CA ALA A 95 2.57 4.83 -12.76
C ALA A 95 3.75 5.67 -12.23
N ARG A 96 3.58 6.35 -11.09
CA ARG A 96 4.62 7.06 -10.37
C ARG A 96 5.47 6.13 -9.47
N GLY A 97 5.16 4.82 -9.44
CA GLY A 97 5.95 3.81 -8.75
C GLY A 97 5.45 3.43 -7.35
N HIS A 98 4.29 3.94 -6.91
CA HIS A 98 3.67 3.51 -5.66
C HIS A 98 2.99 2.15 -5.82
N GLU A 99 2.89 1.41 -4.73
CA GLU A 99 2.19 0.12 -4.69
C GLU A 99 0.73 0.34 -4.32
N ILE A 100 -0.19 -0.14 -5.18
CA ILE A 100 -1.63 -0.09 -4.95
C ILE A 100 -2.13 -1.52 -4.81
N MET A 101 -2.70 -1.86 -3.63
CA MET A 101 -3.11 -3.22 -3.29
C MET A 101 -4.56 -3.28 -2.81
N PRO A 102 -5.23 -4.44 -2.94
CA PRO A 102 -6.61 -4.60 -2.52
C PRO A 102 -6.79 -4.62 -0.99
N HIS A 103 -7.78 -3.85 -0.51
CA HIS A 103 -8.26 -3.82 0.88
C HIS A 103 -9.74 -4.21 0.98
N GLY A 104 -10.15 -5.20 0.21
CA GLY A 104 -11.52 -5.71 0.16
C GLY A 104 -12.42 -4.96 -0.82
N TYR A 105 -13.53 -5.63 -1.19
CA TYR A 105 -14.49 -5.10 -2.15
C TYR A 105 -15.28 -3.92 -1.59
N LYS A 106 -15.80 -4.07 -0.35
CA LYS A 106 -16.64 -3.09 0.35
C LYS A 106 -16.30 -2.93 1.85
N HIS A 107 -15.07 -3.18 2.23
CA HIS A 107 -14.59 -3.11 3.62
C HIS A 107 -15.40 -3.94 4.63
N ALA A 108 -15.88 -5.11 4.24
CA ALA A 108 -16.63 -5.99 5.13
C ALA A 108 -15.69 -6.82 6.02
N ASN A 109 -16.07 -6.98 7.29
CA ASN A 109 -15.41 -7.93 8.20
C ASN A 109 -15.74 -9.36 7.78
N LYS A 110 -14.73 -10.10 7.33
CA LYS A 110 -14.89 -11.44 6.77
C LYS A 110 -15.00 -12.53 7.83
N THR A 111 -14.69 -12.21 9.09
CA THR A 111 -14.84 -13.17 10.19
C THR A 111 -16.29 -13.27 10.71
N SER A 112 -17.14 -12.32 10.34
CA SER A 112 -18.56 -12.27 10.76
C SER A 112 -19.53 -12.84 9.72
N MET A 113 -19.02 -13.55 8.69
CA MET A 113 -19.84 -14.12 7.61
C MET A 113 -19.41 -15.55 7.27
N PRO A 114 -20.26 -16.34 6.58
CA PRO A 114 -19.90 -17.66 6.09
C PRO A 114 -18.67 -17.61 5.15
N LEU A 115 -17.81 -18.62 5.21
CA LEU A 115 -16.59 -18.70 4.40
C LEU A 115 -16.84 -18.49 2.90
N VAL A 116 -17.90 -19.10 2.36
CA VAL A 116 -18.26 -18.96 0.93
C VAL A 116 -18.57 -17.52 0.54
N GLU A 117 -19.21 -16.76 1.43
CA GLU A 117 -19.52 -15.35 1.22
C GLU A 117 -18.25 -14.50 1.30
N ALA A 118 -17.38 -14.76 2.28
CA ALA A 118 -16.08 -14.11 2.41
C ALA A 118 -15.23 -14.32 1.15
N GLN A 119 -15.14 -15.57 0.66
CA GLN A 119 -14.45 -15.92 -0.57
C GLN A 119 -15.03 -15.20 -1.79
N LYS A 120 -16.37 -15.12 -1.91
CA LYS A 120 -17.04 -14.39 -2.99
C LYS A 120 -16.65 -12.92 -2.99
N LEU A 121 -16.67 -12.26 -1.84
CA LEU A 121 -16.30 -10.84 -1.73
C LEU A 121 -14.82 -10.59 -2.08
N ILE A 122 -13.94 -11.52 -1.75
CA ILE A 122 -12.53 -11.42 -2.14
C ILE A 122 -12.38 -11.59 -3.66
N ARG A 123 -13.02 -12.59 -4.28
CA ARG A 123 -12.98 -12.75 -5.74
C ARG A 123 -13.50 -11.50 -6.44
N LEU A 124 -14.65 -10.96 -6.02
CA LEU A 124 -15.18 -9.71 -6.56
C LEU A 124 -14.18 -8.55 -6.45
N CYS A 125 -13.43 -8.47 -5.35
CA CYS A 125 -12.40 -7.48 -5.19
C CYS A 125 -11.25 -7.68 -6.19
N LEU A 126 -10.72 -8.89 -6.31
CA LEU A 126 -9.61 -9.21 -7.21
C LEU A 126 -10.03 -9.00 -8.68
N ASP A 127 -11.23 -9.41 -9.06
CA ASP A 127 -11.79 -9.20 -10.40
C ASP A 127 -11.96 -7.70 -10.70
N TYR A 128 -12.42 -6.92 -9.72
CA TYR A 128 -12.58 -5.48 -9.86
C TYR A 128 -11.23 -4.78 -10.06
N PHE A 129 -10.20 -5.18 -9.31
CA PHE A 129 -8.84 -4.67 -9.49
C PHE A 129 -8.27 -5.06 -10.86
N THR A 130 -8.48 -6.30 -11.31
CA THR A 130 -8.04 -6.76 -12.64
C THR A 130 -8.66 -5.94 -13.76
N GLN A 131 -9.90 -5.48 -13.60
CA GLN A 131 -10.59 -4.68 -14.60
C GLN A 131 -10.17 -3.20 -14.59
N HIS A 132 -9.80 -2.65 -13.44
CA HIS A 132 -9.65 -1.20 -13.27
C HIS A 132 -8.21 -0.73 -12.99
N LEU A 133 -7.35 -1.56 -12.41
CA LEU A 133 -5.95 -1.24 -12.14
C LEU A 133 -5.05 -1.84 -13.23
N LYS A 134 -4.35 -0.99 -13.97
CA LYS A 134 -3.51 -1.41 -15.10
C LYS A 134 -2.42 -2.39 -14.67
N GLY A 135 -2.36 -3.54 -15.35
CA GLY A 135 -1.33 -4.54 -15.09
C GLY A 135 -1.46 -5.28 -13.76
N PHE A 136 -2.59 -5.11 -13.04
CA PHE A 136 -2.84 -5.86 -11.82
C PHE A 136 -2.99 -7.36 -12.10
N LYS A 137 -2.31 -8.15 -11.27
CA LYS A 137 -2.37 -9.61 -11.30
C LYS A 137 -2.58 -10.13 -9.88
N PRO A 138 -3.64 -10.91 -9.63
CA PRO A 138 -3.90 -11.46 -8.29
C PRO A 138 -2.70 -12.22 -7.70
N GLU A 139 -1.99 -13.00 -8.51
CA GLU A 139 -0.83 -13.79 -8.11
C GLU A 139 0.40 -12.95 -7.70
N GLU A 140 0.42 -11.67 -8.01
CA GLU A 140 1.45 -10.70 -7.60
C GLU A 140 0.95 -9.78 -6.48
N ALA A 141 -0.32 -9.91 -6.07
CA ALA A 141 -0.97 -9.01 -5.12
C ALA A 141 -0.81 -9.46 -3.67
N ILE A 142 -0.78 -8.48 -2.77
CA ILE A 142 -1.01 -8.68 -1.34
C ILE A 142 -2.44 -8.27 -1.01
N PHE A 143 -3.24 -9.22 -0.53
CA PHE A 143 -4.58 -8.91 -0.07
C PHE A 143 -4.56 -8.46 1.39
N ASN A 144 -4.92 -7.22 1.64
CA ASN A 144 -4.95 -6.63 2.97
C ASN A 144 -6.33 -6.83 3.59
N MET A 145 -6.40 -7.56 4.71
CA MET A 145 -7.67 -7.88 5.35
C MET A 145 -8.27 -6.64 6.03
N PRO A 146 -9.51 -6.22 5.68
CA PRO A 146 -10.24 -5.24 6.48
C PRO A 146 -10.31 -5.65 7.95
N TYR A 147 -10.22 -4.66 8.85
CA TYR A 147 -10.15 -4.87 10.31
C TYR A 147 -8.95 -5.70 10.77
N ASN A 148 -7.98 -5.96 9.90
CA ASN A 148 -6.87 -6.88 10.15
C ASN A 148 -7.34 -8.26 10.65
N ALA A 149 -8.54 -8.70 10.25
CA ALA A 149 -9.21 -9.89 10.77
C ALA A 149 -9.37 -10.98 9.70
N SER A 150 -8.99 -12.21 10.05
CA SER A 150 -9.11 -13.39 9.20
C SER A 150 -9.42 -14.63 10.03
N THR A 151 -9.86 -15.71 9.37
CA THR A 151 -10.02 -17.05 9.95
C THR A 151 -9.07 -18.02 9.29
N ALA A 152 -8.68 -19.10 9.98
CA ALA A 152 -7.75 -20.09 9.45
C ALA A 152 -8.18 -20.66 8.08
N ASP A 153 -9.47 -21.00 7.93
CA ASP A 153 -10.00 -21.53 6.66
C ASP A 153 -9.92 -20.52 5.51
N LEU A 154 -10.19 -19.23 5.83
CA LEU A 154 -10.07 -18.16 4.84
C LEU A 154 -8.62 -17.94 4.44
N GLU A 155 -7.69 -17.94 5.40
CA GLU A 155 -6.25 -17.81 5.17
C GLU A 155 -5.72 -18.94 4.29
N ALA A 156 -6.08 -20.21 4.60
CA ALA A 156 -5.68 -21.37 3.82
C ALA A 156 -6.12 -21.25 2.36
N TRP A 157 -7.37 -20.86 2.11
CA TRP A 157 -7.88 -20.63 0.76
C TRP A 157 -7.21 -19.42 0.09
N LEU A 158 -7.10 -18.27 0.78
CA LEU A 158 -6.57 -17.04 0.19
C LEU A 158 -5.11 -17.19 -0.23
N SER A 159 -4.33 -17.98 0.50
CA SER A 159 -2.93 -18.28 0.18
C SER A 159 -2.74 -18.91 -1.21
N THR A 160 -3.80 -19.49 -1.78
CA THR A 160 -3.81 -20.06 -3.14
C THR A 160 -4.27 -19.09 -4.21
N GLN A 161 -4.81 -17.91 -3.84
CA GLN A 161 -5.40 -16.94 -4.76
C GLN A 161 -4.49 -15.73 -5.02
N VAL A 162 -3.58 -15.42 -4.11
CA VAL A 162 -2.74 -14.22 -4.15
C VAL A 162 -1.28 -14.54 -3.81
N LEU A 163 -0.37 -13.58 -4.04
CA LEU A 163 1.02 -13.71 -3.64
C LEU A 163 1.12 -13.93 -2.13
N ALA A 164 0.51 -13.03 -1.35
CA ALA A 164 0.42 -13.09 0.10
C ALA A 164 -0.82 -12.34 0.60
N PHE A 165 -1.11 -12.46 1.89
CA PHE A 165 -2.15 -11.65 2.53
C PHE A 165 -1.63 -11.08 3.85
N ARG A 166 -2.16 -9.91 4.24
CA ARG A 166 -1.85 -9.25 5.50
C ARG A 166 -3.06 -9.32 6.44
N THR A 167 -2.81 -9.67 7.69
CA THR A 167 -3.78 -9.72 8.80
C THR A 167 -3.17 -9.14 10.08
N GLY A 168 -3.93 -9.07 11.17
CA GLY A 168 -3.43 -8.56 12.45
C GLY A 168 -2.43 -9.47 13.14
N GLY A 169 -1.56 -8.88 13.95
CA GLY A 169 -0.55 -9.56 14.75
C GLY A 169 0.37 -8.54 15.43
N ASP A 170 1.56 -8.96 15.81
CA ASP A 170 2.58 -8.10 16.42
C ASP A 170 3.28 -7.17 15.41
N GLY A 171 3.11 -7.43 14.12
CA GLY A 171 3.62 -6.60 13.02
C GLY A 171 5.09 -6.85 12.66
N ILE A 172 5.86 -7.59 13.46
CA ILE A 172 7.24 -7.95 13.13
C ILE A 172 7.26 -9.35 12.52
N ASN A 173 7.61 -9.40 11.25
CA ASN A 173 7.72 -10.61 10.45
C ASN A 173 9.19 -11.01 10.29
N SER A 174 9.44 -12.28 9.89
CA SER A 174 10.76 -12.66 9.37
C SER A 174 11.11 -11.83 8.14
N MET A 175 12.39 -11.76 7.79
CA MET A 175 12.80 -11.19 6.51
C MET A 175 12.05 -11.86 5.37
N PRO A 176 11.71 -11.12 4.29
CA PRO A 176 10.98 -11.67 3.17
C PRO A 176 11.67 -12.92 2.60
N HIS A 177 10.90 -13.96 2.33
CA HIS A 177 11.41 -15.18 1.73
C HIS A 177 10.40 -15.79 0.74
N LYS A 178 10.90 -16.61 -0.18
CA LYS A 178 10.06 -17.31 -1.17
C LYS A 178 9.00 -18.17 -0.48
N GLY A 179 7.75 -18.05 -0.92
CA GLY A 179 6.63 -18.81 -0.37
C GLY A 179 5.99 -18.26 0.90
N GLN A 180 6.45 -17.11 1.40
CA GLN A 180 5.82 -16.44 2.53
C GLN A 180 4.42 -15.94 2.14
N LYS A 181 3.38 -16.55 2.72
CA LYS A 181 1.99 -16.28 2.36
C LYS A 181 1.27 -15.38 3.36
N LYS A 182 1.61 -15.47 4.63
CA LYS A 182 0.98 -14.69 5.70
C LYS A 182 1.92 -13.61 6.19
N LEU A 183 1.41 -12.39 6.21
CA LEU A 183 2.05 -11.21 6.79
C LEU A 183 1.19 -10.71 7.95
N THR A 184 1.83 -10.34 9.06
CA THR A 184 1.15 -9.70 10.17
C THR A 184 1.48 -8.21 10.19
N CYS A 185 0.51 -7.39 10.61
CA CYS A 185 0.74 -5.98 10.84
C CYS A 185 0.35 -5.59 12.26
N SER A 186 1.08 -4.61 12.80
CA SER A 186 0.70 -3.88 14.00
C SER A 186 -0.07 -2.61 13.61
N ALA A 187 -1.04 -2.23 14.42
CA ALA A 187 -1.79 -0.99 14.29
C ALA A 187 -2.11 -0.45 15.68
N HIS A 188 -2.33 0.84 15.78
CA HIS A 188 -2.78 1.46 17.02
C HIS A 188 -3.88 2.48 16.73
N GLY A 189 -4.87 2.54 17.63
CA GLY A 189 -6.05 3.38 17.48
C GLY A 189 -5.82 4.85 17.77
N PRO A 190 -6.90 5.65 17.70
CA PRO A 190 -6.80 7.09 17.86
C PRO A 190 -6.05 7.51 19.13
N GLY A 191 -5.17 8.50 18.97
CA GLY A 191 -4.50 9.19 20.06
C GLY A 191 -3.02 8.91 20.24
N SER A 192 -2.50 7.71 19.95
CA SER A 192 -1.10 7.37 20.21
C SER A 192 -0.45 6.58 19.06
N THR A 193 -0.93 6.78 17.84
CA THR A 193 -0.43 6.06 16.65
C THR A 193 1.05 6.30 16.41
N GLU A 194 1.50 7.54 16.55
CA GLU A 194 2.90 7.93 16.29
C GLU A 194 3.85 7.36 17.33
N GLU A 195 3.50 7.48 18.61
CA GLU A 195 4.29 6.94 19.73
C GLU A 195 4.38 5.43 19.65
N HIS A 196 3.26 4.77 19.35
CA HIS A 196 3.23 3.31 19.20
C HIS A 196 4.10 2.85 18.00
N LEU A 197 4.04 3.55 16.87
CA LEU A 197 4.91 3.26 15.73
C LEU A 197 6.40 3.41 16.09
N GLU A 198 6.76 4.47 16.81
CA GLU A 198 8.13 4.67 17.30
C GLU A 198 8.60 3.52 18.21
N GLU A 199 7.72 3.00 19.07
CA GLU A 199 8.01 1.84 19.89
C GLU A 199 8.23 0.58 19.06
N GLN A 200 7.40 0.34 18.02
CA GLN A 200 7.57 -0.82 17.14
C GLN A 200 8.87 -0.73 16.33
N ILE A 201 9.24 0.46 15.85
CA ILE A 201 10.52 0.69 15.17
C ILE A 201 11.69 0.41 16.12
N LYS A 202 11.63 0.90 17.36
CA LYS A 202 12.66 0.60 18.37
C LYS A 202 12.80 -0.90 18.60
N LYS A 203 11.69 -1.63 18.75
CA LYS A 203 11.70 -3.09 18.89
C LYS A 203 12.35 -3.78 17.70
N LEU A 204 11.99 -3.37 16.46
CA LEU A 204 12.60 -3.90 15.25
C LEU A 204 14.12 -3.72 15.25
N LEU A 205 14.61 -2.51 15.56
CA LEU A 205 16.03 -2.18 15.51
C LEU A 205 16.88 -2.88 16.60
N LEU A 206 16.24 -3.44 17.64
CA LEU A 206 16.91 -4.26 18.65
C LEU A 206 17.11 -5.72 18.20
N LEU A 207 16.42 -6.16 17.15
CA LEU A 207 16.60 -7.49 16.58
C LEU A 207 17.83 -7.53 15.68
N SER A 208 18.37 -8.71 15.43
CA SER A 208 19.43 -8.91 14.43
C SER A 208 18.95 -8.58 13.02
N GLU A 209 17.70 -8.94 12.72
CA GLU A 209 17.02 -8.68 11.45
C GLU A 209 15.49 -8.76 11.65
N GLY A 210 14.71 -8.22 10.72
CA GLY A 210 13.26 -8.34 10.76
C GLY A 210 12.56 -7.37 9.81
N TRP A 211 11.26 -7.60 9.64
CA TRP A 211 10.39 -6.81 8.78
C TRP A 211 9.16 -6.34 9.55
N LEU A 212 9.14 -5.04 9.88
CA LEU A 212 7.97 -4.38 10.48
C LEU A 212 6.98 -3.99 9.39
N ILE A 213 5.73 -4.44 9.51
CA ILE A 213 4.60 -3.90 8.77
C ILE A 213 3.71 -3.16 9.76
N TYR A 214 3.58 -1.86 9.58
CA TYR A 214 2.74 -1.02 10.42
C TYR A 214 1.57 -0.46 9.62
N ASN A 215 0.36 -0.75 10.09
CA ASN A 215 -0.86 -0.31 9.44
C ASN A 215 -1.23 1.10 9.89
N VAL A 216 -1.41 1.98 8.92
CA VAL A 216 -1.86 3.37 9.05
C VAL A 216 -3.07 3.54 8.15
N HIS A 217 -3.98 4.46 8.44
CA HIS A 217 -5.13 4.69 7.57
C HIS A 217 -4.97 5.98 6.77
N GLY A 218 -4.86 7.11 7.45
CA GLY A 218 -4.75 8.40 6.79
C GLY A 218 -3.79 9.36 7.47
N LEU A 219 -3.76 10.57 6.95
CA LEU A 219 -2.96 11.67 7.47
C LEU A 219 -3.86 12.82 7.94
N ASP A 220 -3.37 13.61 8.91
CA ASP A 220 -3.95 14.90 9.32
C ASP A 220 -5.47 14.84 9.62
N GLY A 221 -5.91 13.78 10.30
CA GLY A 221 -7.29 13.62 10.76
C GLY A 221 -8.18 12.75 9.88
N GLU A 222 -7.69 12.19 8.77
CA GLU A 222 -8.44 11.22 7.97
C GLU A 222 -8.25 9.79 8.49
N GLY A 223 -9.35 9.06 8.62
CA GLY A 223 -9.35 7.64 8.99
C GLY A 223 -9.21 7.34 10.48
N TRP A 224 -9.04 6.07 10.81
CA TRP A 224 -8.87 5.58 12.16
C TRP A 224 -7.39 5.62 12.56
N GLY A 225 -7.06 6.32 13.67
CA GLY A 225 -5.67 6.45 14.11
C GLY A 225 -4.78 7.15 13.07
N PRO A 226 -5.15 8.36 12.62
CA PRO A 226 -4.37 9.07 11.62
C PRO A 226 -3.01 9.49 12.17
N MET A 227 -2.04 9.64 11.28
CA MET A 227 -0.71 10.15 11.56
C MET A 227 -0.62 11.60 11.04
N ARG A 228 0.18 12.44 11.69
CA ARG A 228 0.47 13.78 11.14
C ARG A 228 1.41 13.66 9.94
N SER A 229 1.13 14.42 8.89
CA SER A 229 1.99 14.45 7.70
C SER A 229 3.40 14.93 8.00
N GLU A 230 3.55 15.91 8.91
CA GLU A 230 4.85 16.38 9.39
C GLU A 230 5.64 15.27 10.12
N PHE A 231 4.95 14.45 10.92
CA PHE A 231 5.60 13.31 11.58
C PHE A 231 6.08 12.28 10.55
N LEU A 232 5.26 11.94 9.56
CA LEU A 232 5.64 11.02 8.48
C LEU A 232 6.88 11.52 7.74
N ASP A 233 6.93 12.80 7.38
CA ASP A 233 8.07 13.39 6.69
C ASP A 233 9.37 13.26 7.52
N LYS A 234 9.32 13.63 8.81
CA LYS A 234 10.45 13.49 9.75
C LYS A 234 10.86 12.02 9.97
N LEU A 235 9.88 11.13 10.07
CA LEU A 235 10.12 9.70 10.23
C LEU A 235 10.87 9.13 9.03
N LEU A 236 10.42 9.41 7.81
CA LEU A 236 11.10 8.93 6.60
C LEU A 236 12.51 9.52 6.48
N ALA A 237 12.70 10.83 6.74
CA ALA A 237 14.02 11.46 6.76
C ALA A 237 15.00 10.72 7.70
N ARG A 238 14.52 10.34 8.89
CA ARG A 238 15.31 9.60 9.88
C ARG A 238 15.57 8.16 9.43
N LEU A 239 14.55 7.44 8.97
CA LEU A 239 14.70 6.03 8.62
C LEU A 239 15.63 5.82 7.41
N VAL A 240 15.61 6.69 6.41
CA VAL A 240 16.52 6.60 5.26
C VAL A 240 17.98 6.83 5.65
N SER A 241 18.25 7.52 6.78
CA SER A 241 19.61 7.73 7.27
C SER A 241 20.19 6.53 8.03
N ILE A 242 19.38 5.52 8.34
CA ILE A 242 19.83 4.30 9.03
C ILE A 242 20.26 3.28 7.99
N GLU A 243 21.56 2.98 7.94
CA GLU A 243 22.14 2.10 6.92
C GLU A 243 21.48 0.71 6.88
N SER A 244 21.15 0.12 8.04
CA SER A 244 20.54 -1.21 8.12
C SER A 244 19.04 -1.25 7.76
N VAL A 245 18.39 -0.10 7.52
CA VAL A 245 16.95 -0.03 7.26
C VAL A 245 16.66 0.15 5.77
N ALA A 246 15.72 -0.64 5.25
CA ALA A 246 15.04 -0.40 3.97
C ALA A 246 13.57 -0.04 4.22
N ILE A 247 13.05 0.94 3.49
CA ILE A 247 11.63 1.29 3.50
C ILE A 247 11.03 0.80 2.19
N LEU A 248 10.18 -0.22 2.25
CA LEU A 248 9.63 -0.89 1.07
C LEU A 248 8.13 -1.15 1.23
N PRO A 249 7.35 -1.02 0.16
CA PRO A 249 6.01 -1.62 0.09
C PRO A 249 6.09 -3.14 0.24
N ALA A 250 5.03 -3.73 0.76
CA ALA A 250 5.03 -5.15 1.11
C ALA A 250 5.20 -6.08 -0.11
N GLY A 251 4.56 -5.77 -1.25
CA GLY A 251 4.72 -6.54 -2.48
C GLY A 251 6.14 -6.44 -3.04
N LYS A 252 6.71 -5.24 -3.05
CA LYS A 252 8.10 -5.06 -3.49
C LYS A 252 9.08 -5.81 -2.60
N ALA A 253 8.86 -5.84 -1.28
CA ALA A 253 9.70 -6.59 -0.35
C ALA A 253 9.68 -8.09 -0.65
N LEU A 254 8.50 -8.68 -0.92
CA LEU A 254 8.37 -10.12 -1.26
C LEU A 254 8.91 -10.45 -2.66
N LEU A 255 8.67 -9.59 -3.65
CA LEU A 255 9.14 -9.82 -5.02
C LEU A 255 10.64 -9.61 -5.20
N ALA A 256 11.28 -8.88 -4.30
CA ALA A 256 12.74 -8.70 -4.30
C ALA A 256 13.51 -9.92 -3.76
N THR A 257 12.84 -10.92 -3.19
CA THR A 257 13.48 -12.17 -2.76
C THR A 257 13.92 -12.95 -3.98
N LYS A 258 15.22 -12.87 -4.29
CA LYS A 258 15.83 -13.68 -5.36
C LYS A 258 15.76 -15.17 -4.99
N ASP A 259 15.56 -16.00 -6.01
CA ASP A 259 15.70 -17.47 -5.92
C ASP A 259 17.07 -17.89 -5.42
#